data_60726fe03ab84a9d9f28b63bb948a129
#
_entry.id   60726fe03ab84a9d9f28b63bb948a129
#
_cell.length_a   1.000
_cell.length_b   1.000
_cell.length_c   1.000
_cell.angle_alpha   90.00
_cell.angle_beta   90.00
_cell.angle_gamma   90.00
#
_symmetry.space_group_name_H-M   'P 1'
#
loop_
_entity.id
_entity.type
_entity.pdbx_description
1 polymer ?
#
loop_
_entity_poly.entity_id
_entity_poly.type
_entity_poly.pdbx_seq_one_letter_code
_entity_poly.pdbx_strand_id
1 'polypeptide(L)'
;VEVSYFFGPNRRMSGNLSFTKGSFYSGNVTAVGISRGRIEVLPQMSVEPSIEFNWIDLPELQEFDGQFNQHVARTRITYSLSPRTFFSGLVQYNTSSDTFSNNIRLRWEWAPGSELFIVYTEDRNADVLDRWSEMSNRGFVIKVNRLLRL
;
A
#
# COMPACT_ATOMS: atom_id res chain seq x y z
N VAL A 1 8.84 -22.93 8.90
CA VAL A 1 8.87 -22.20 10.19
C VAL A 1 8.29 -20.83 9.96
N GLU A 2 7.34 -20.45 10.79
CA GLU A 2 6.74 -19.11 10.78
C GLU A 2 6.87 -18.52 12.19
N VAL A 3 7.33 -17.30 12.29
CA VAL A 3 7.43 -16.54 13.53
C VAL A 3 6.78 -15.18 13.29
N SER A 4 5.86 -14.79 14.15
CA SER A 4 5.23 -13.47 14.08
C SER A 4 5.22 -12.80 15.45
N TYR A 5 5.43 -11.49 15.45
CA TYR A 5 5.39 -10.66 16.64
C TYR A 5 4.43 -9.48 16.42
N PHE A 6 3.40 -9.45 17.23
CA PHE A 6 2.41 -8.37 17.22
C PHE A 6 2.69 -7.39 18.37
N PHE A 7 3.02 -6.14 18.01
CA PHE A 7 3.09 -5.05 18.97
C PHE A 7 1.75 -4.30 18.97
N GLY A 8 1.10 -4.39 20.12
CA GLY A 8 -0.32 -4.09 20.28
C GLY A 8 -0.75 -2.65 20.08
N PRO A 9 -2.07 -2.42 19.95
CA PRO A 9 -2.67 -1.15 19.54
C PRO A 9 -2.64 -0.05 20.60
N ASN A 10 -2.18 -0.34 21.82
CA ASN A 10 -2.17 0.62 22.95
C ASN A 10 -1.03 1.63 22.89
N ARG A 11 -0.27 1.66 21.79
CA ARG A 11 0.84 2.58 21.56
C ARG A 11 0.58 3.40 20.30
N ARG A 12 1.24 4.55 20.19
CA ARG A 12 1.22 5.36 18.94
C ARG A 12 1.75 4.62 17.72
N MET A 13 2.40 3.48 17.93
CA MET A 13 2.89 2.57 16.92
C MET A 13 2.35 1.17 17.21
N SER A 14 1.71 0.58 16.22
CA SER A 14 1.27 -0.81 16.24
C SER A 14 1.65 -1.49 14.93
N GLY A 15 1.71 -2.82 14.92
CA GLY A 15 2.03 -3.57 13.71
C GLY A 15 2.31 -5.04 14.01
N ASN A 16 2.50 -5.79 12.95
CA ASN A 16 2.89 -7.19 12.97
C ASN A 16 4.18 -7.38 12.18
N LEU A 17 5.20 -7.90 12.82
CA LEU A 17 6.42 -8.38 12.18
C LEU A 17 6.25 -9.87 11.91
N SER A 18 6.51 -10.32 10.72
CA SER A 18 6.46 -11.72 10.33
C SER A 18 7.76 -12.16 9.68
N PHE A 19 8.17 -13.36 10.01
CA PHE A 19 9.27 -14.09 9.38
C PHE A 19 8.78 -15.47 9.02
N THR A 20 8.89 -15.84 7.76
CA THR A 20 8.53 -17.17 7.27
C THR A 20 9.70 -17.77 6.52
N LYS A 21 10.05 -19.01 6.86
CA LYS A 21 11.03 -19.82 6.11
C LYS A 21 10.51 -21.22 5.95
N GLY A 22 10.45 -21.71 4.72
CA GLY A 22 9.92 -23.04 4.43
C GLY A 22 10.24 -23.52 3.03
N SER A 23 9.81 -24.74 2.74
CA SER A 23 9.84 -25.28 1.39
C SER A 23 8.68 -24.71 0.57
N PHE A 24 8.94 -24.41 -0.69
CA PHE A 24 7.97 -23.92 -1.65
C PHE A 24 8.20 -24.66 -2.97
N TYR A 25 7.26 -25.55 -3.35
CA TYR A 25 7.42 -26.52 -4.43
C TYR A 25 8.71 -27.34 -4.29
N SER A 26 9.60 -27.31 -5.28
CA SER A 26 10.91 -27.98 -5.27
C SER A 26 12.04 -27.18 -4.62
N GLY A 27 11.76 -25.97 -4.13
CA GLY A 27 12.75 -25.06 -3.55
C GLY A 27 12.39 -24.53 -2.19
N ASN A 28 12.88 -23.33 -1.90
CA ASN A 28 12.74 -22.68 -0.61
C ASN A 28 12.18 -21.26 -0.76
N VAL A 29 11.41 -20.83 0.23
CA VAL A 29 10.97 -19.45 0.38
C VAL A 29 11.44 -18.90 1.72
N THR A 30 11.93 -17.67 1.69
CA THR A 30 12.16 -16.87 2.89
C THR A 30 11.40 -15.57 2.72
N ALA A 31 10.53 -15.26 3.66
CA ALA A 31 9.75 -14.02 3.65
C ALA A 31 9.93 -13.26 4.96
N VAL A 32 10.06 -11.95 4.85
CA VAL A 32 10.10 -11.03 5.99
C VAL A 32 9.13 -9.89 5.71
N GLY A 33 8.26 -9.58 6.66
CA GLY A 33 7.27 -8.55 6.44
C GLY A 33 6.92 -7.74 7.67
N ILE A 34 6.48 -6.51 7.40
CA ILE A 34 5.77 -5.65 8.32
C ILE A 34 4.37 -5.48 7.76
N SER A 35 3.37 -5.93 8.50
CA SER A 35 1.98 -5.79 8.10
C SER A 35 1.16 -5.13 9.21
N ARG A 36 -0.01 -4.59 8.84
CA ARG A 36 -0.90 -3.90 9.79
C ARG A 36 -0.19 -2.82 10.60
N GLY A 37 0.88 -2.26 10.03
CA GLY A 37 1.58 -1.13 10.63
C GLY A 37 0.64 0.07 10.73
N ARG A 38 0.60 0.73 11.89
CA ARG A 38 -0.09 2.00 12.08
C ARG A 38 0.74 2.87 13.00
N ILE A 39 1.06 4.04 12.52
CA ILE A 39 1.82 5.06 13.24
C ILE A 39 0.92 6.29 13.34
N GLU A 40 0.54 6.66 14.56
CA GLU A 40 -0.19 7.90 14.81
C GLU A 40 0.81 9.05 14.98
N VAL A 41 1.03 9.77 13.88
CA VAL A 41 1.97 10.91 13.84
C VAL A 41 1.35 12.11 14.58
N LEU A 42 0.06 12.34 14.33
CA LEU A 42 -0.76 13.35 15.00
C LEU A 42 -2.13 12.73 15.33
N PRO A 43 -2.92 13.33 16.24
CA PRO A 43 -4.29 12.85 16.49
C PRO A 43 -5.18 12.78 15.24
N GLN A 44 -4.86 13.61 14.23
CA GLN A 44 -5.60 13.67 12.96
C GLN A 44 -4.88 12.92 11.82
N MET A 45 -3.64 12.43 12.03
CA MET A 45 -2.82 11.86 10.98
C MET A 45 -2.27 10.49 11.37
N SER A 46 -2.54 9.50 10.54
CA SER A 46 -1.95 8.17 10.65
C SER A 46 -1.23 7.77 9.37
N VAL A 47 -0.14 7.03 9.54
CA VAL A 47 0.63 6.39 8.47
C VAL A 47 0.60 4.89 8.70
N GLU A 48 0.23 4.13 7.68
CA GLU A 48 0.08 2.68 7.74
C GLU A 48 1.05 2.03 6.74
N PRO A 49 2.30 1.77 7.16
CA PRO A 49 3.26 1.06 6.32
C PRO A 49 2.96 -0.44 6.30
N SER A 50 3.17 -1.05 5.13
CA SER A 50 3.17 -2.50 4.92
C SER A 50 4.28 -2.81 3.93
N ILE A 51 5.24 -3.61 4.34
CA ILE A 51 6.40 -3.98 3.53
C ILE A 51 6.54 -5.49 3.60
N GLU A 52 6.75 -6.11 2.46
CA GLU A 52 6.93 -7.54 2.34
C GLU A 52 8.11 -7.83 1.39
N PHE A 53 9.06 -8.59 1.89
CA PHE A 53 10.24 -9.07 1.16
C PHE A 53 10.12 -10.58 1.04
N ASN A 54 10.10 -11.09 -0.17
CA ASN A 54 10.06 -12.51 -0.48
C ASN A 54 11.29 -12.86 -1.32
N TRP A 55 12.08 -13.81 -0.83
CA TRP A 55 13.17 -14.45 -1.54
C TRP A 55 12.76 -15.87 -1.84
N ILE A 56 12.70 -16.21 -3.11
CA ILE A 56 12.22 -17.50 -3.60
C ILE A 56 13.35 -18.13 -4.40
N ASP A 57 13.71 -19.35 -4.01
CA ASP A 57 14.74 -20.17 -4.67
C ASP A 57 14.06 -21.43 -5.20
N LEU A 58 14.00 -21.57 -6.53
CA LEU A 58 13.37 -22.68 -7.25
C LEU A 58 14.39 -23.29 -8.23
N PRO A 59 15.20 -24.26 -7.81
CA PRO A 59 16.29 -24.81 -8.61
C PRO A 59 15.82 -25.48 -9.93
N GLU A 60 14.54 -25.79 -10.08
CA GLU A 60 13.98 -26.37 -11.31
C GLU A 60 13.69 -25.34 -12.42
N LEU A 61 13.64 -24.06 -12.10
CA LEU A 61 13.46 -22.99 -13.08
C LEU A 61 14.79 -22.51 -13.63
N GLN A 62 15.43 -23.33 -14.49
CA GLN A 62 16.74 -23.07 -15.09
C GLN A 62 16.78 -21.79 -15.97
N GLU A 63 15.64 -21.26 -16.37
CA GLU A 63 15.53 -20.11 -17.27
C GLU A 63 15.80 -18.75 -16.58
N PHE A 64 15.79 -18.72 -15.22
CA PHE A 64 15.98 -17.49 -14.41
C PHE A 64 16.98 -17.68 -13.27
N ASP A 65 18.03 -18.49 -13.44
CA ASP A 65 18.99 -18.81 -12.37
C ASP A 65 18.33 -19.37 -11.08
N GLY A 66 17.05 -19.79 -11.19
CA GLY A 66 16.25 -20.38 -10.12
C GLY A 66 15.90 -19.44 -8.95
N GLN A 67 16.39 -18.22 -8.95
CA GLN A 67 16.19 -17.26 -7.85
C GLN A 67 15.40 -16.04 -8.34
N PHE A 68 14.33 -15.71 -7.66
CA PHE A 68 13.65 -14.45 -7.87
C PHE A 68 13.23 -13.79 -6.56
N ASN A 69 13.30 -12.48 -6.57
CA ASN A 69 12.96 -11.65 -5.43
C ASN A 69 11.68 -10.88 -5.74
N GLN A 70 10.71 -11.00 -4.84
CA GLN A 70 9.48 -10.23 -4.92
C GLN A 70 9.35 -9.33 -3.69
N HIS A 71 9.36 -8.05 -3.90
CA HIS A 71 9.22 -7.07 -2.84
C HIS A 71 8.02 -6.18 -3.12
N VAL A 72 7.18 -6.00 -2.12
CA VAL A 72 6.04 -5.08 -2.18
C VAL A 72 6.12 -4.12 -1.01
N ALA A 73 6.20 -2.84 -1.30
CA ALA A 73 6.12 -1.79 -0.31
C ALA A 73 4.85 -0.97 -0.54
N ARG A 74 4.05 -0.81 0.50
CA ARG A 74 2.80 -0.07 0.47
C ARG A 74 2.70 0.82 1.69
N THR A 75 2.32 2.07 1.49
CA THR A 75 2.10 3.02 2.58
C THR A 75 0.79 3.76 2.35
N ARG A 76 -0.08 3.73 3.35
CA ARG A 76 -1.28 4.56 3.38
C ARG A 76 -1.08 5.69 4.37
N ILE A 77 -1.43 6.89 3.95
CA ILE A 77 -1.48 8.08 4.79
C ILE A 77 -2.93 8.52 4.87
N THR A 78 -3.42 8.71 6.08
CA THR A 78 -4.78 9.23 6.31
C THR A 78 -4.67 10.49 7.15
N TYR A 79 -5.33 11.55 6.69
CA TYR A 79 -5.36 12.83 7.38
C TYR A 79 -6.80 13.37 7.47
N SER A 80 -7.27 13.56 8.68
CA SER A 80 -8.59 14.12 8.99
C SER A 80 -8.45 15.60 9.26
N LEU A 81 -8.66 16.43 8.23
CA LEU A 81 -8.62 17.90 8.36
C LEU A 81 -9.73 18.42 9.30
N SER A 82 -10.88 17.76 9.28
CA SER A 82 -12.03 18.04 10.14
C SER A 82 -12.89 16.77 10.24
N PRO A 83 -13.90 16.71 11.12
CA PRO A 83 -14.86 15.60 11.17
C PRO A 83 -15.59 15.34 9.85
N ARG A 84 -15.58 16.32 8.93
CA ARG A 84 -16.27 16.26 7.63
C ARG A 84 -15.32 16.25 6.44
N THR A 85 -13.99 16.28 6.67
CA THR A 85 -13.00 16.38 5.59
C THR A 85 -11.89 15.40 5.82
N PHE A 86 -11.79 14.41 4.94
CA PHE A 86 -10.80 13.35 4.97
C PHE A 86 -9.96 13.35 3.71
N PHE A 87 -8.67 13.28 3.91
CA PHE A 87 -7.70 13.02 2.87
C PHE A 87 -7.04 11.66 3.10
N SER A 88 -6.89 10.85 2.05
CA SER A 88 -6.09 9.63 2.12
C SER A 88 -5.25 9.46 0.87
N GLY A 89 -4.00 9.08 1.06
CA GLY A 89 -3.06 8.71 0.01
C GLY A 89 -2.61 7.27 0.21
N LEU A 90 -2.56 6.50 -0.87
CA LEU A 90 -1.97 5.17 -0.92
C LEU A 90 -0.88 5.19 -1.97
N VAL A 91 0.34 4.84 -1.56
CA VAL A 91 1.48 4.67 -2.44
C VAL A 91 1.91 3.21 -2.37
N GLN A 92 2.16 2.59 -3.50
CA GLN A 92 2.58 1.20 -3.61
C GLN A 92 3.68 1.06 -4.66
N TYR A 93 4.69 0.28 -4.32
CA TYR A 93 5.73 -0.17 -5.23
C TYR A 93 5.80 -1.70 -5.23
N ASN A 94 5.87 -2.29 -6.41
CA ASN A 94 5.96 -3.74 -6.61
C ASN A 94 7.12 -4.04 -7.57
N THR A 95 8.13 -4.79 -7.08
CA THR A 95 9.30 -5.14 -7.89
C THR A 95 9.03 -6.23 -8.91
N SER A 96 8.01 -7.09 -8.71
CA SER A 96 7.69 -8.16 -9.68
C SER A 96 7.08 -7.66 -10.96
N SER A 97 6.34 -6.56 -10.89
CA SER A 97 5.70 -5.91 -12.04
C SER A 97 6.37 -4.59 -12.40
N ASP A 98 7.43 -4.21 -11.68
CA ASP A 98 8.12 -2.92 -11.78
C ASP A 98 7.14 -1.75 -11.86
N THR A 99 6.10 -1.81 -11.01
CA THR A 99 5.04 -0.81 -11.00
C THR A 99 5.08 0.05 -9.75
N PHE A 100 4.93 1.34 -9.97
CA PHE A 100 4.67 2.33 -8.95
C PHE A 100 3.24 2.85 -9.11
N SER A 101 2.43 2.67 -8.07
CA SER A 101 1.03 3.08 -8.05
C SER A 101 0.78 4.09 -6.94
N ASN A 102 0.00 5.11 -7.24
CA ASN A 102 -0.52 6.00 -6.24
C ASN A 102 -2.04 6.20 -6.40
N ASN A 103 -2.72 6.37 -5.27
CA ASN A 103 -4.15 6.66 -5.23
C ASN A 103 -4.41 7.70 -4.15
N ILE A 104 -4.87 8.85 -4.55
CA ILE A 104 -5.17 9.99 -3.66
C ILE A 104 -6.66 10.20 -3.64
N ARG A 105 -7.23 10.35 -2.45
CA ARG A 105 -8.66 10.55 -2.23
C ARG A 105 -8.89 11.71 -1.29
N LEU A 106 -9.82 12.58 -1.68
CA LEU A 106 -10.39 13.61 -0.83
C LEU A 106 -11.89 13.37 -0.70
N ARG A 107 -12.39 13.38 0.52
CA ARG A 107 -13.82 13.41 0.84
C ARG A 107 -14.12 14.65 1.64
N TRP A 108 -15.08 15.43 1.18
CA TRP A 108 -15.55 16.62 1.88
C TRP A 108 -17.08 16.62 1.96
N GLU A 109 -17.59 16.58 3.17
CA GLU A 109 -19.02 16.71 3.47
C GLU A 109 -19.29 18.17 3.88
N TRP A 110 -19.92 18.96 2.97
CA TRP A 110 -20.22 20.36 3.26
C TRP A 110 -21.53 20.53 4.01
N ALA A 111 -22.47 19.55 3.90
CA ALA A 111 -23.70 19.48 4.67
C ALA A 111 -24.04 18.02 4.93
N PRO A 112 -24.81 17.67 5.99
CA PRO A 112 -25.20 16.30 6.26
C PRO A 112 -25.81 15.59 5.03
N GLY A 113 -25.16 14.51 4.56
CA GLY A 113 -25.57 13.76 3.38
C GLY A 113 -25.23 14.42 2.04
N SER A 114 -24.49 15.53 2.04
CA SER A 114 -24.03 16.19 0.82
C SER A 114 -22.51 16.18 0.78
N GLU A 115 -21.93 15.48 -0.18
CA GLU A 115 -20.50 15.13 -0.19
C GLU A 115 -19.86 15.33 -1.56
N LEU A 116 -18.62 15.75 -1.54
CA LEU A 116 -17.70 15.78 -2.68
C LEU A 116 -16.65 14.69 -2.48
N PHE A 117 -16.46 13.87 -3.49
CA PHE A 117 -15.34 12.94 -3.60
C PHE A 117 -14.47 13.32 -4.78
N ILE A 118 -13.18 13.39 -4.53
CA ILE A 118 -12.16 13.53 -5.56
C ILE A 118 -11.22 12.34 -5.43
N VAL A 119 -10.99 11.63 -6.52
CA VAL A 119 -10.07 10.51 -6.58
C VAL A 119 -9.11 10.73 -7.73
N TYR A 120 -7.83 10.65 -7.44
CA TYR A 120 -6.75 10.62 -8.41
C TYR A 120 -6.01 9.30 -8.30
N THR A 121 -5.84 8.61 -9.41
CA THR A 121 -5.08 7.36 -9.50
C THR A 121 -4.04 7.50 -10.60
N GLU A 122 -2.84 7.02 -10.34
CA GLU A 122 -1.76 6.99 -11.31
C GLU A 122 -0.93 5.73 -11.12
N ASP A 123 -0.67 5.04 -12.24
CA ASP A 123 0.21 3.88 -12.31
C ASP A 123 1.33 4.17 -13.30
N ARG A 124 2.55 3.89 -12.89
CA ARG A 124 3.77 4.07 -13.69
C ARG A 124 4.56 2.77 -13.74
N ASN A 125 5.19 2.53 -14.88
CA ASN A 125 6.21 1.51 -15.00
C ASN A 125 7.53 2.04 -14.42
N ALA A 126 8.11 1.28 -13.46
CA ALA A 126 9.34 1.63 -12.75
C ALA A 126 10.60 0.97 -13.34
N ASP A 127 10.46 0.11 -14.36
CA ASP A 127 11.54 -0.66 -14.97
C ASP A 127 12.60 0.24 -15.67
N VAL A 128 12.28 1.48 -15.93
CA VAL A 128 13.17 2.41 -16.60
C VAL A 128 13.55 3.55 -15.66
N LEU A 129 14.60 3.36 -14.88
CA LEU A 129 15.20 4.41 -14.01
C LEU A 129 15.55 5.72 -14.75
N ASP A 130 15.59 5.69 -16.06
CA ASP A 130 15.93 6.86 -16.90
C ASP A 130 14.71 7.59 -17.49
N ARG A 131 13.50 7.02 -17.33
CA ARG A 131 12.26 7.63 -17.83
C ARG A 131 11.14 7.53 -16.78
N TRP A 132 11.10 8.47 -15.88
CA TRP A 132 9.91 8.72 -15.04
C TRP A 132 8.63 9.02 -15.84
N SER A 133 8.63 8.76 -17.15
CA SER A 133 7.63 9.23 -18.09
C SER A 133 6.73 8.14 -18.68
N GLU A 134 6.96 6.84 -18.47
CA GLU A 134 5.99 5.85 -18.93
C GLU A 134 4.87 5.67 -17.92
N MET A 135 3.94 6.59 -18.04
CA MET A 135 2.66 6.54 -17.35
C MET A 135 1.82 5.44 -18.00
N SER A 136 1.55 4.39 -17.25
CA SER A 136 0.73 3.27 -17.72
C SER A 136 -0.76 3.60 -17.63
N ASN A 137 -1.17 4.29 -16.56
CA ASN A 137 -2.57 4.63 -16.35
C ASN A 137 -2.69 5.92 -15.52
N ARG A 138 -3.71 6.72 -15.83
CA ARG A 138 -4.07 7.89 -15.01
C ARG A 138 -5.59 8.03 -14.99
N GLY A 139 -6.15 8.17 -13.81
CA GLY A 139 -7.57 8.38 -13.59
C GLY A 139 -7.82 9.58 -12.69
N PHE A 140 -8.78 10.40 -13.06
CA PHE A 140 -9.29 11.48 -12.22
C PHE A 140 -10.81 11.41 -12.18
N VAL A 141 -11.38 11.28 -10.98
CA VAL A 141 -12.82 11.14 -10.77
C VAL A 141 -13.27 12.17 -9.76
N ILE A 142 -14.33 12.90 -10.11
CA ILE A 142 -15.06 13.79 -9.20
C ILE A 142 -16.48 13.25 -9.08
N LYS A 143 -16.94 13.04 -7.86
CA LYS A 143 -18.31 12.63 -7.56
C LYS A 143 -18.91 13.60 -6.57
N VAL A 144 -20.08 14.15 -6.90
CA VAL A 144 -20.87 15.04 -6.05
C VAL A 144 -22.19 14.36 -5.70
N ASN A 145 -22.46 14.20 -4.42
CA ASN A 145 -23.73 13.73 -3.91
C ASN A 145 -24.41 14.89 -3.16
N ARG A 146 -25.69 15.09 -3.38
CA ARG A 146 -26.50 16.09 -2.63
C ARG A 146 -27.76 15.44 -2.09
N LEU A 147 -27.94 15.52 -0.77
CA LEU A 147 -29.20 15.10 -0.15
C LEU A 147 -30.20 16.25 -0.22
N LEU A 148 -31.32 16.02 -0.88
CA LEU A 148 -32.47 16.91 -0.89
C LEU A 148 -33.48 16.35 0.12
N ARG A 149 -33.81 17.13 1.14
CA ARG A 149 -34.93 16.83 2.04
C ARG A 149 -36.13 17.62 1.53
N LEU A 150 -37.12 16.92 1.11
CA LEU A 150 -38.45 17.45 0.75
C LEU A 150 -39.29 17.56 2.02
#